data_d42bff5b237c52a887e17d5bf56cc4de
#
_entry.id   d42bff5b237c52a887e17d5bf56cc4de
#
_cell.length_a   1.000
_cell.length_b   1.000
_cell.length_c   1.000
_cell.angle_alpha   90.00
_cell.angle_beta   90.00
_cell.angle_gamma   90.00
#
_symmetry.space_group_name_H-M   'P 1'
#
loop_
_entity.id
_entity.type
_entity.pdbx_description
1 polymer ?
#
loop_
_entity_poly.entity_id
_entity_poly.type
_entity_poly.pdbx_seq_one_letter_code
_entity_poly.pdbx_strand_id
1 'polypeptide(L)'
;MAVFGGQASADSRAAAAGSLPCDLYASGGTPCVAAHSTTRALYSAYNGRLYQVKRASDGATRDIGVLSTGGYADAAAQDSFCAATSCLITVVYDQSGRGNNLTQAPPGGFSGPAAGGYDNLAEASAAPVTVGGHKAYGVFIAPGTGYRDNNTTGIATGDQPEGMYAILDGSRYNGGCCFDYGNAETSSRDTGNGHMETIYFGNGKSWGYGTGNGPWVMADLENGLFSGVNRGYNAGDPSVGHRFVTAAVKGGPNQWAIRAGNAQSGGLSTYYSGPRPNVSGYNPMHKEGAVILGIGGDNSNSSAGTFYEGVMTSGYPSDATENAVQADINAAGYAQSATAGGVTAGSRVSLRATTSCCTTEYLRHNSADSNAAIATVSSSSSSADKAAATWIVRAGLGDASCVSFESADKPGQYLRHYDFHLRVDSDDGGALFRQDATFCPQAGHNGQGISLRSANYPSDFVRHYDHAAYIASDGGSHLWDNTALWADDTSWVVTSPWA
;
A
#
# COMPACT_ATOMS: atom_id res chain seq x y z
N MET A 1 14.72 63.50 -19.79
CA MET A 1 14.41 62.64 -18.64
C MET A 1 14.16 61.25 -19.17
N ALA A 2 15.12 60.35 -19.06
CA ALA A 2 15.02 58.97 -19.47
C ALA A 2 14.76 58.12 -18.21
N VAL A 3 13.64 57.41 -18.21
CA VAL A 3 13.28 56.47 -17.11
C VAL A 3 13.84 55.11 -17.48
N PHE A 4 14.82 54.66 -16.73
CA PHE A 4 15.34 53.28 -16.79
C PHE A 4 14.39 52.37 -16.02
N GLY A 5 13.70 51.49 -16.72
CA GLY A 5 12.99 50.37 -16.13
C GLY A 5 13.95 49.23 -15.78
N GLY A 6 14.18 49.00 -14.51
CA GLY A 6 14.92 47.85 -14.02
C GLY A 6 14.07 46.57 -14.19
N GLN A 7 14.54 45.59 -14.97
CA GLN A 7 14.04 44.24 -14.97
C GLN A 7 14.58 43.54 -13.72
N ALA A 8 13.68 43.14 -12.84
CA ALA A 8 14.00 42.25 -11.74
C ALA A 8 14.22 40.82 -12.31
N SER A 9 15.45 40.38 -12.26
CA SER A 9 15.80 38.98 -12.52
C SER A 9 15.17 38.10 -11.42
N ALA A 10 14.27 37.22 -11.82
CA ALA A 10 13.81 36.16 -10.95
C ALA A 10 14.98 35.17 -10.74
N ASP A 11 15.64 35.25 -9.61
CA ASP A 11 16.56 34.23 -9.13
C ASP A 11 15.77 32.94 -8.92
N SER A 12 15.93 32.01 -9.86
CA SER A 12 15.57 30.60 -9.64
C SER A 12 16.53 30.04 -8.60
N ARG A 13 16.22 30.20 -7.32
CA ARG A 13 16.85 29.43 -6.26
C ARG A 13 16.57 27.96 -6.58
N ALA A 14 17.62 27.24 -7.01
CA ALA A 14 17.62 25.78 -6.95
C ALA A 14 17.25 25.42 -5.49
N ALA A 15 16.14 24.70 -5.31
CA ALA A 15 15.77 24.16 -4.03
C ALA A 15 16.98 23.36 -3.53
N ALA A 16 17.53 23.74 -2.37
CA ALA A 16 18.53 22.94 -1.69
C ALA A 16 17.93 21.52 -1.59
N ALA A 17 18.72 20.49 -1.94
CA ALA A 17 18.30 19.12 -1.79
C ALA A 17 17.77 18.95 -0.36
N GLY A 18 16.45 18.72 -0.21
CA GLY A 18 15.80 18.66 1.09
C GLY A 18 16.35 17.48 1.87
N SER A 19 16.43 17.60 3.19
CA SER A 19 16.79 16.47 4.06
C SER A 19 15.70 15.41 3.97
N LEU A 20 16.05 14.16 3.67
CA LEU A 20 15.14 13.00 3.63
C LEU A 20 15.08 12.31 5.02
N PRO A 21 14.22 11.32 5.24
CA PRO A 21 13.97 10.77 6.58
C PRO A 21 15.21 10.41 7.36
N CYS A 22 16.19 9.72 6.77
CA CYS A 22 17.40 9.31 7.49
C CYS A 22 18.38 10.45 7.72
N ASP A 23 18.38 11.49 6.88
CA ASP A 23 19.14 12.72 7.16
C ASP A 23 18.56 13.45 8.38
N LEU A 24 17.22 13.49 8.49
CA LEU A 24 16.49 14.09 9.62
C LEU A 24 16.74 13.32 10.92
N TYR A 25 16.66 11.99 10.88
CA TYR A 25 16.99 11.16 12.05
C TYR A 25 18.44 11.33 12.47
N ALA A 26 19.39 11.37 11.52
CA ALA A 26 20.80 11.62 11.83
C ALA A 26 21.02 13.00 12.47
N SER A 27 20.36 14.03 11.94
CA SER A 27 20.40 15.39 12.52
C SER A 27 19.77 15.46 13.92
N GLY A 28 18.79 14.60 14.19
CA GLY A 28 18.13 14.44 15.49
C GLY A 28 18.92 13.58 16.49
N GLY A 29 20.11 13.08 16.12
CA GLY A 29 20.97 12.27 16.98
C GLY A 29 20.57 10.79 17.07
N THR A 30 19.64 10.34 16.22
CA THR A 30 19.15 8.94 16.16
C THR A 30 19.27 8.40 14.73
N PRO A 31 20.49 8.20 14.19
CA PRO A 31 20.70 7.81 12.80
C PRO A 31 20.02 6.49 12.43
N CYS A 32 19.60 6.35 11.17
CA CYS A 32 19.06 5.10 10.65
C CYS A 32 20.13 4.00 10.70
N VAL A 33 19.72 2.81 11.14
CA VAL A 33 20.51 1.57 11.13
C VAL A 33 19.96 0.54 10.14
N ALA A 34 18.72 0.70 9.71
CA ALA A 34 18.14 0.06 8.54
C ALA A 34 17.21 1.07 7.85
N ALA A 35 17.16 1.03 6.51
CA ALA A 35 16.36 1.94 5.72
C ALA A 35 15.88 1.25 4.44
N HIS A 36 14.61 0.86 4.39
CA HIS A 36 14.01 0.07 3.33
C HIS A 36 12.93 0.89 2.60
N SER A 37 13.00 0.93 1.29
CA SER A 37 11.96 1.56 0.48
C SER A 37 11.96 0.99 -0.93
N THR A 38 10.78 0.77 -1.47
CA THR A 38 10.60 0.42 -2.88
C THR A 38 10.10 1.60 -3.71
N THR A 39 9.96 2.78 -3.10
CA THR A 39 9.32 3.95 -3.71
C THR A 39 10.26 5.12 -3.93
N ARG A 40 11.23 5.34 -3.03
CA ARG A 40 12.15 6.48 -3.08
C ARG A 40 13.44 6.27 -2.27
N ALA A 41 14.39 7.16 -2.44
CA ALA A 41 15.52 7.30 -1.54
C ALA A 41 15.08 7.80 -0.15
N LEU A 42 15.77 7.35 0.91
CA LEU A 42 15.56 7.77 2.30
C LEU A 42 16.73 8.62 2.84
N TYR A 43 17.76 8.81 2.03
CA TYR A 43 18.86 9.77 2.22
C TYR A 43 18.97 10.65 0.99
N SER A 44 19.21 11.93 1.17
CA SER A 44 19.35 12.90 0.08
C SER A 44 20.54 12.60 -0.85
N ALA A 45 21.57 11.97 -0.33
CA ALA A 45 22.76 11.55 -1.09
C ALA A 45 22.64 10.15 -1.71
N TYR A 46 21.54 9.39 -1.47
CA TYR A 46 21.41 8.03 -1.95
C TYR A 46 21.23 7.97 -3.47
N ASN A 47 22.04 7.14 -4.11
CA ASN A 47 21.99 6.90 -5.57
C ASN A 47 22.16 5.41 -5.87
N GLY A 48 21.55 4.55 -5.06
CA GLY A 48 21.68 3.11 -5.14
C GLY A 48 20.42 2.39 -5.58
N ARG A 49 20.46 1.09 -5.39
CA ARG A 49 19.34 0.18 -5.67
C ARG A 49 18.38 0.14 -4.49
N LEU A 50 17.09 0.16 -4.79
CA LEU A 50 16.03 0.10 -3.80
C LEU A 50 15.57 -1.34 -3.55
N TYR A 51 15.35 -2.10 -4.61
CA TYR A 51 14.92 -3.50 -4.54
C TYR A 51 15.35 -4.28 -5.78
N GLN A 52 15.26 -5.60 -5.70
CA GLN A 52 15.53 -6.49 -6.82
C GLN A 52 14.25 -7.23 -7.21
N VAL A 53 14.04 -7.39 -8.52
CA VAL A 53 12.97 -8.22 -9.07
C VAL A 53 13.55 -9.40 -9.85
N LYS A 54 12.82 -10.53 -9.82
CA LYS A 54 13.10 -11.74 -10.58
C LYS A 54 11.91 -12.06 -11.48
N ARG A 55 12.12 -12.15 -12.79
CA ARG A 55 11.04 -12.48 -13.73
C ARG A 55 10.84 -13.98 -13.89
N ALA A 56 9.56 -14.36 -14.07
CA ALA A 56 9.17 -15.78 -14.12
C ALA A 56 9.58 -16.48 -15.42
N SER A 57 9.68 -15.75 -16.54
CA SER A 57 9.92 -16.35 -17.88
C SER A 57 11.26 -17.05 -18.02
N ASP A 58 12.32 -16.58 -17.35
CA ASP A 58 13.69 -17.12 -17.46
C ASP A 58 14.46 -17.10 -16.14
N GLY A 59 13.85 -16.62 -15.04
CA GLY A 59 14.49 -16.51 -13.74
C GLY A 59 15.56 -15.41 -13.64
N ALA A 60 15.72 -14.56 -14.64
CA ALA A 60 16.66 -13.44 -14.59
C ALA A 60 16.25 -12.43 -13.52
N THR A 61 17.23 -11.73 -12.94
CA THR A 61 17.02 -10.69 -11.92
C THR A 61 17.44 -9.32 -12.43
N ARG A 62 16.80 -8.27 -11.88
CA ARG A 62 17.14 -6.88 -12.14
C ARG A 62 17.02 -6.07 -10.87
N ASP A 63 18.04 -5.27 -10.56
CA ASP A 63 17.97 -4.25 -9.51
C ASP A 63 17.22 -3.03 -10.05
N ILE A 64 16.30 -2.52 -9.22
CA ILE A 64 15.57 -1.29 -9.46
C ILE A 64 16.16 -0.24 -8.53
N GLY A 65 16.71 0.81 -9.10
CA GLY A 65 17.32 1.92 -8.39
C GLY A 65 16.46 3.17 -8.36
N VAL A 66 17.09 4.29 -8.03
CA VAL A 66 16.47 5.61 -8.08
C VAL A 66 16.67 6.26 -9.45
N LEU A 67 15.72 7.10 -9.88
CA LEU A 67 15.81 7.89 -11.12
C LEU A 67 16.93 8.93 -11.06
N SER A 68 17.23 9.44 -9.87
CA SER A 68 18.29 10.40 -9.60
C SER A 68 18.70 10.32 -8.13
N THR A 69 19.84 10.87 -7.77
CA THR A 69 20.30 10.95 -6.37
C THR A 69 19.22 11.59 -5.49
N GLY A 70 18.87 10.92 -4.40
CA GLY A 70 17.80 11.35 -3.48
C GLY A 70 16.37 11.27 -4.07
N GLY A 71 16.21 10.64 -5.24
CA GLY A 71 14.97 10.63 -6.00
C GLY A 71 14.08 9.41 -5.78
N TYR A 72 13.13 9.25 -6.68
CA TYR A 72 12.10 8.22 -6.67
C TYR A 72 12.55 6.97 -7.43
N ALA A 73 11.86 5.84 -7.23
CA ALA A 73 12.16 4.57 -7.89
C ALA A 73 12.00 4.65 -9.41
N ASP A 74 12.89 3.96 -10.14
CA ASP A 74 12.77 3.76 -11.59
C ASP A 74 11.78 2.62 -11.90
N ALA A 75 10.49 2.89 -11.72
CA ALA A 75 9.44 1.92 -12.01
C ALA A 75 9.39 1.55 -13.51
N ALA A 76 9.84 2.42 -14.42
CA ALA A 76 9.87 2.14 -15.84
C ALA A 76 10.88 1.02 -16.17
N ALA A 77 11.98 0.93 -15.42
CA ALA A 77 12.94 -0.17 -15.54
C ALA A 77 12.31 -1.51 -15.13
N GLN A 78 11.46 -1.55 -14.08
CA GLN A 78 10.69 -2.73 -13.70
C GLN A 78 9.66 -3.08 -14.78
N ASP A 79 8.84 -2.11 -15.21
CA ASP A 79 7.80 -2.33 -16.21
C ASP A 79 8.37 -2.94 -17.49
N SER A 80 9.49 -2.39 -17.96
CA SER A 80 10.19 -2.90 -19.16
C SER A 80 10.76 -4.30 -18.95
N PHE A 81 11.37 -4.56 -17.78
CA PHE A 81 11.98 -5.86 -17.49
C PHE A 81 10.93 -6.96 -17.29
N CYS A 82 9.80 -6.63 -16.70
CA CYS A 82 8.71 -7.56 -16.40
C CYS A 82 7.62 -7.58 -17.50
N ALA A 83 7.86 -6.95 -18.64
CA ALA A 83 6.89 -6.93 -19.74
C ALA A 83 6.55 -8.36 -20.20
N ALA A 84 5.25 -8.65 -20.33
CA ALA A 84 4.69 -9.95 -20.74
C ALA A 84 5.07 -11.15 -19.83
N THR A 85 5.49 -10.88 -18.58
CA THR A 85 5.75 -11.92 -17.57
C THR A 85 5.49 -11.37 -16.18
N SER A 86 5.27 -12.24 -15.19
CA SER A 86 5.23 -11.82 -13.79
C SER A 86 6.64 -11.66 -13.22
N CYS A 87 6.78 -10.80 -12.23
CA CYS A 87 8.00 -10.61 -11.45
C CYS A 87 7.72 -10.68 -9.95
N LEU A 88 8.67 -11.22 -9.21
CA LEU A 88 8.65 -11.26 -7.75
C LEU A 88 9.77 -10.38 -7.20
N ILE A 89 9.52 -9.67 -6.09
CA ILE A 89 10.56 -8.93 -5.36
C ILE A 89 11.40 -9.93 -4.58
N THR A 90 12.69 -10.02 -4.89
CA THR A 90 13.61 -10.98 -4.23
C THR A 90 14.40 -10.36 -3.09
N VAL A 91 14.66 -9.07 -3.14
CA VAL A 91 15.39 -8.32 -2.12
C VAL A 91 14.79 -6.93 -1.99
N VAL A 92 14.60 -6.45 -0.76
CA VAL A 92 14.45 -5.01 -0.47
C VAL A 92 15.75 -4.55 0.16
N TYR A 93 16.48 -3.66 -0.52
CA TYR A 93 17.82 -3.26 -0.11
C TYR A 93 17.79 -2.25 1.04
N ASP A 94 18.76 -2.41 1.93
CA ASP A 94 19.03 -1.45 2.99
C ASP A 94 19.84 -0.25 2.46
N GLN A 95 19.30 0.94 2.56
CA GLN A 95 19.94 2.18 2.14
C GLN A 95 20.91 2.75 3.18
N SER A 96 20.94 2.20 4.41
CA SER A 96 21.81 2.71 5.50
C SER A 96 23.31 2.41 5.28
N GLY A 97 23.60 1.54 4.33
CA GLY A 97 24.97 1.07 4.07
C GLY A 97 25.45 -0.02 5.05
N ARG A 98 24.60 -0.52 5.94
CA ARG A 98 24.93 -1.59 6.90
C ARG A 98 24.69 -2.99 6.36
N GLY A 99 23.96 -3.11 5.23
CA GLY A 99 23.70 -4.38 4.56
C GLY A 99 22.54 -5.18 5.14
N ASN A 100 21.68 -4.56 5.95
CA ASN A 100 20.50 -5.17 6.56
C ASN A 100 19.38 -5.38 5.51
N ASN A 101 19.68 -6.15 4.44
CA ASN A 101 18.77 -6.36 3.33
C ASN A 101 17.69 -7.36 3.68
N LEU A 102 16.45 -7.04 3.37
CA LEU A 102 15.33 -7.97 3.52
C LEU A 102 15.29 -8.94 2.33
N THR A 103 15.38 -10.22 2.62
CA THR A 103 15.30 -11.33 1.66
C THR A 103 14.16 -12.28 2.03
N GLN A 104 13.86 -13.24 1.17
CA GLN A 104 12.82 -14.24 1.40
C GLN A 104 12.95 -14.88 2.80
N ALA A 105 11.89 -14.84 3.60
CA ALA A 105 11.93 -15.36 4.96
C ALA A 105 12.06 -16.89 4.97
N PRO A 106 13.04 -17.44 5.72
CA PRO A 106 13.18 -18.88 5.90
C PRO A 106 12.14 -19.41 6.89
N PRO A 107 11.90 -20.74 6.90
CA PRO A 107 11.02 -21.35 7.90
C PRO A 107 11.56 -21.13 9.31
N GLY A 108 10.65 -20.95 10.27
CA GLY A 108 10.94 -20.72 11.68
C GLY A 108 10.04 -21.53 12.62
N GLY A 109 9.32 -20.85 13.49
CA GLY A 109 8.20 -21.41 14.25
C GLY A 109 7.08 -21.86 13.34
N PHE A 110 6.86 -21.09 12.26
CA PHE A 110 5.95 -21.43 11.17
C PHE A 110 6.72 -21.61 9.86
N SER A 111 6.12 -22.35 8.94
CA SER A 111 6.63 -22.55 7.59
C SER A 111 5.74 -21.82 6.59
N GLY A 112 6.37 -21.24 5.57
CA GLY A 112 5.69 -20.66 4.44
C GLY A 112 5.36 -21.66 3.33
N PRO A 113 4.60 -21.25 2.32
CA PRO A 113 4.12 -22.13 1.25
C PRO A 113 5.16 -22.39 0.14
N ALA A 114 6.28 -21.66 0.09
CA ALA A 114 7.29 -21.86 -0.93
C ALA A 114 8.18 -23.09 -0.63
N ALA A 115 8.94 -23.52 -1.65
CA ALA A 115 9.81 -24.69 -1.53
C ALA A 115 10.76 -24.58 -0.33
N GLY A 116 10.93 -25.68 0.39
CA GLY A 116 11.75 -25.71 1.61
C GLY A 116 11.12 -25.04 2.84
N GLY A 117 9.84 -24.71 2.79
CA GLY A 117 9.13 -24.03 3.88
C GLY A 117 9.38 -22.52 3.98
N TYR A 118 10.04 -21.94 2.98
CA TYR A 118 10.19 -20.49 2.88
C TYR A 118 8.84 -19.80 2.65
N ASP A 119 8.73 -18.55 3.02
CA ASP A 119 7.59 -17.73 2.65
C ASP A 119 7.62 -17.40 1.15
N ASN A 120 6.48 -17.03 0.59
CA ASN A 120 6.42 -16.52 -0.76
C ASN A 120 7.12 -15.15 -0.86
N LEU A 121 7.60 -14.84 -2.06
CA LEU A 121 8.02 -13.50 -2.43
C LEU A 121 6.81 -12.69 -2.91
N ALA A 122 6.81 -11.39 -2.66
CA ALA A 122 5.76 -10.48 -3.11
C ALA A 122 5.77 -10.29 -4.62
N GLU A 123 4.59 -10.24 -5.24
CA GLU A 123 4.47 -9.88 -6.66
C GLU A 123 4.81 -8.40 -6.86
N ALA A 124 5.75 -8.14 -7.76
CA ALA A 124 6.37 -6.82 -7.91
C ALA A 124 5.41 -5.73 -8.44
N SER A 125 4.36 -6.13 -9.16
CA SER A 125 3.38 -5.20 -9.75
C SER A 125 2.08 -5.05 -8.95
N ALA A 126 1.91 -5.82 -7.86
CA ALA A 126 0.63 -5.93 -7.16
C ALA A 126 0.23 -4.69 -6.33
N ALA A 127 1.17 -3.79 -6.02
CA ALA A 127 0.90 -2.59 -5.23
C ALA A 127 1.39 -1.31 -5.94
N PRO A 128 0.79 -0.91 -7.07
CA PRO A 128 1.17 0.33 -7.74
C PRO A 128 0.79 1.55 -6.91
N VAL A 129 1.69 2.54 -6.87
CA VAL A 129 1.55 3.78 -6.12
C VAL A 129 2.17 4.94 -6.92
N THR A 130 1.71 6.16 -6.68
CA THR A 130 2.37 7.38 -7.14
C THR A 130 2.99 8.09 -5.96
N VAL A 131 4.27 8.47 -6.06
CA VAL A 131 4.99 9.23 -5.04
C VAL A 131 5.69 10.40 -5.71
N GLY A 132 5.36 11.63 -5.30
CA GLY A 132 5.87 12.84 -5.93
C GLY A 132 5.56 12.96 -7.44
N GLY A 133 4.43 12.40 -7.88
CA GLY A 133 4.06 12.32 -9.29
C GLY A 133 4.74 11.20 -10.08
N HIS A 134 5.65 10.42 -9.47
CA HIS A 134 6.34 9.29 -10.10
C HIS A 134 5.64 7.97 -9.76
N LYS A 135 5.49 7.10 -10.75
CA LYS A 135 5.04 5.72 -10.54
C LYS A 135 6.07 4.96 -9.72
N ALA A 136 5.59 4.18 -8.78
CA ALA A 136 6.38 3.24 -7.97
C ALA A 136 5.53 2.03 -7.62
N TYR A 137 6.12 1.07 -6.91
CA TYR A 137 5.44 -0.12 -6.42
C TYR A 137 5.78 -0.37 -4.96
N GLY A 138 4.78 -0.72 -4.16
CA GLY A 138 4.97 -1.21 -2.80
C GLY A 138 5.23 -2.71 -2.74
N VAL A 139 5.60 -3.19 -1.56
CA VAL A 139 5.72 -4.63 -1.26
C VAL A 139 4.35 -5.14 -0.82
N PHE A 140 3.70 -5.91 -1.71
CA PHE A 140 2.37 -6.47 -1.48
C PHE A 140 2.48 -7.77 -0.70
N ILE A 141 2.16 -7.74 0.58
CA ILE A 141 2.16 -8.91 1.44
C ILE A 141 0.77 -9.58 1.40
N ALA A 142 0.73 -10.79 0.87
CA ALA A 142 -0.40 -11.71 0.98
C ALA A 142 -0.11 -12.74 2.09
N PRO A 143 -1.10 -13.43 2.66
CA PRO A 143 -0.84 -14.53 3.58
C PRO A 143 0.17 -15.54 3.02
N GLY A 144 1.15 -15.90 3.82
CA GLY A 144 2.28 -16.74 3.41
C GLY A 144 3.42 -16.01 2.69
N THR A 145 3.43 -14.68 2.67
CA THR A 145 4.48 -13.84 2.07
C THR A 145 5.26 -13.11 3.15
N GLY A 146 6.60 -13.14 3.11
CA GLY A 146 7.40 -12.48 4.12
C GLY A 146 8.88 -12.33 3.78
N TYR A 147 9.50 -11.34 4.43
CA TYR A 147 10.93 -11.01 4.25
C TYR A 147 11.62 -10.90 5.59
N ARG A 148 12.91 -11.25 5.60
CA ARG A 148 13.68 -11.29 6.84
C ARG A 148 15.18 -11.13 6.60
N ASP A 149 15.87 -10.53 7.58
CA ASP A 149 17.32 -10.60 7.75
C ASP A 149 17.62 -10.99 9.21
N ASN A 150 18.17 -12.18 9.41
CA ASN A 150 18.56 -12.71 10.73
C ASN A 150 20.01 -12.38 11.11
N ASN A 151 20.78 -11.74 10.21
CA ASN A 151 22.21 -11.47 10.40
C ASN A 151 22.53 -10.00 10.18
N THR A 152 21.97 -9.15 11.00
CA THR A 152 22.00 -7.70 10.85
C THR A 152 23.23 -7.04 11.49
N THR A 153 23.43 -5.76 11.17
CA THR A 153 24.49 -4.91 11.74
C THR A 153 23.91 -3.64 12.34
N GLY A 154 24.11 -3.46 13.66
CA GLY A 154 23.77 -2.21 14.35
C GLY A 154 22.30 -2.02 14.71
N ILE A 155 21.47 -3.06 14.54
CA ILE A 155 20.11 -3.08 15.08
C ILE A 155 20.19 -3.25 16.60
N ALA A 156 19.25 -2.64 17.32
CA ALA A 156 19.21 -2.68 18.78
C ALA A 156 19.05 -4.10 19.31
N THR A 157 19.74 -4.41 20.41
CA THR A 157 19.61 -5.69 21.12
C THR A 157 19.38 -5.45 22.61
N GLY A 158 18.80 -6.43 23.29
CA GLY A 158 18.45 -6.31 24.71
C GLY A 158 17.48 -5.15 24.94
N ASP A 159 17.79 -4.30 25.91
CA ASP A 159 16.97 -3.13 26.28
C ASP A 159 17.48 -1.83 25.66
N GLN A 160 18.33 -1.91 24.61
CA GLN A 160 18.83 -0.72 23.92
C GLN A 160 17.68 0.09 23.28
N PRO A 161 17.75 1.43 23.33
CA PRO A 161 16.71 2.25 22.71
C PRO A 161 16.76 2.18 21.18
N GLU A 162 15.57 2.18 20.56
CA GLU A 162 15.39 2.26 19.12
C GLU A 162 14.10 3.01 18.76
N GLY A 163 13.96 3.35 17.51
CA GLY A 163 12.73 3.84 16.92
C GLY A 163 12.59 3.30 15.52
N MET A 164 11.36 3.29 15.02
CA MET A 164 11.05 2.87 13.67
C MET A 164 9.80 3.56 13.15
N TYR A 165 9.73 3.75 11.83
CA TYR A 165 8.48 4.05 11.17
C TYR A 165 8.31 3.19 9.93
N ALA A 166 7.06 3.06 9.47
CA ALA A 166 6.69 2.49 8.19
C ALA A 166 5.56 3.28 7.54
N ILE A 167 5.57 3.36 6.21
CA ILE A 167 4.43 3.82 5.41
C ILE A 167 3.71 2.60 4.86
N LEU A 168 2.42 2.50 5.22
CA LEU A 168 1.59 1.34 4.99
C LEU A 168 0.31 1.71 4.22
N ASP A 169 -0.28 0.73 3.54
CA ASP A 169 -1.61 0.86 2.93
C ASP A 169 -2.70 0.65 3.98
N GLY A 170 -3.37 1.73 4.35
CA GLY A 170 -4.44 1.68 5.36
C GLY A 170 -5.73 1.00 4.91
N SER A 171 -5.86 0.67 3.63
CA SER A 171 -7.01 -0.07 3.09
C SER A 171 -6.76 -1.56 2.92
N ARG A 172 -5.50 -2.02 3.14
CA ARG A 172 -5.11 -3.42 3.01
C ARG A 172 -4.57 -3.97 4.31
N TYR A 173 -5.36 -4.75 4.99
CA TYR A 173 -5.03 -5.40 6.26
C TYR A 173 -5.97 -6.59 6.50
N ASN A 174 -5.62 -7.44 7.44
CA ASN A 174 -6.49 -8.48 7.99
C ASN A 174 -6.24 -8.67 9.49
N GLY A 175 -6.91 -9.64 10.11
CA GLY A 175 -6.73 -10.01 11.51
C GLY A 175 -5.71 -11.13 11.72
N GLY A 176 -4.93 -11.48 10.71
CA GLY A 176 -3.88 -12.49 10.79
C GLY A 176 -2.64 -11.98 11.54
N CYS A 177 -1.84 -12.88 12.05
CA CYS A 177 -0.56 -12.56 12.66
C CYS A 177 0.58 -12.96 11.71
N CYS A 178 1.58 -12.08 11.53
CA CYS A 178 1.58 -10.67 11.89
C CYS A 178 2.05 -9.85 10.68
N PHE A 179 1.45 -8.71 10.41
CA PHE A 179 1.99 -7.78 9.42
C PHE A 179 2.88 -6.80 10.16
N ASP A 180 4.13 -7.22 10.36
CA ASP A 180 5.12 -6.49 11.14
C ASP A 180 6.22 -5.89 10.28
N TYR A 181 6.83 -4.83 10.81
CA TYR A 181 8.08 -4.27 10.35
C TYR A 181 8.90 -3.83 11.56
N GLY A 182 10.11 -4.36 11.74
CA GLY A 182 11.01 -3.97 12.82
C GLY A 182 11.91 -5.09 13.33
N ASN A 183 12.24 -5.01 14.62
CA ASN A 183 13.21 -5.85 15.32
C ASN A 183 12.59 -7.16 15.80
N ALA A 184 13.23 -8.28 15.50
CA ALA A 184 12.68 -9.60 15.82
C ALA A 184 13.78 -10.58 16.27
N GLU A 185 13.36 -11.82 16.56
CA GLU A 185 14.24 -12.92 16.92
C GLU A 185 15.14 -13.34 15.76
N THR A 186 16.41 -13.60 16.05
CA THR A 186 17.38 -14.03 15.04
C THR A 186 17.24 -15.49 14.62
N SER A 187 16.50 -16.27 15.41
CA SER A 187 16.25 -17.70 15.15
C SER A 187 15.01 -17.99 14.29
N SER A 188 14.19 -16.97 13.95
CA SER A 188 12.85 -17.11 13.34
C SER A 188 11.88 -17.95 14.22
N ARG A 189 12.06 -17.94 15.51
CA ARG A 189 11.25 -18.70 16.49
C ARG A 189 11.00 -17.84 17.71
N ASP A 190 9.84 -18.00 18.31
CA ASP A 190 9.53 -17.43 19.63
C ASP A 190 10.60 -17.86 20.64
N THR A 191 11.28 -16.87 21.22
CA THR A 191 12.30 -17.05 22.25
C THR A 191 11.89 -16.43 23.59
N GLY A 192 10.67 -15.84 23.65
CA GLY A 192 10.08 -15.33 24.87
C GLY A 192 9.61 -13.89 24.81
N ASN A 193 8.88 -13.49 25.83
CA ASN A 193 8.33 -12.14 25.95
C ASN A 193 9.44 -11.07 25.86
N GLY A 194 9.20 -10.03 25.04
CA GLY A 194 10.10 -8.91 24.92
C GLY A 194 11.33 -9.15 24.02
N HIS A 195 11.37 -10.24 23.26
CA HIS A 195 12.48 -10.57 22.36
C HIS A 195 12.38 -9.86 21.00
N MET A 196 11.23 -9.26 20.69
CA MET A 196 11.04 -8.41 19.51
C MET A 196 10.44 -7.05 19.87
N GLU A 197 10.54 -6.09 18.96
CA GLU A 197 9.86 -4.79 18.98
C GLU A 197 9.63 -4.36 17.54
N THR A 198 8.36 -4.45 17.08
CA THR A 198 7.98 -4.10 15.71
C THR A 198 6.78 -3.18 15.68
N ILE A 199 6.55 -2.54 14.54
CA ILE A 199 5.25 -2.00 14.18
C ILE A 199 4.39 -3.17 13.72
N TYR A 200 3.24 -3.37 14.34
CA TYR A 200 2.15 -4.19 13.84
C TYR A 200 1.06 -3.31 13.23
N PHE A 201 0.51 -3.72 12.10
CA PHE A 201 -0.65 -3.07 11.48
C PHE A 201 -1.70 -4.09 11.05
N GLY A 202 -2.89 -4.02 11.62
CA GLY A 202 -3.98 -4.94 11.32
C GLY A 202 -5.17 -4.77 12.27
N ASN A 203 -6.14 -5.69 12.18
CA ASN A 203 -7.33 -5.68 13.03
C ASN A 203 -7.49 -6.96 13.87
N GLY A 204 -6.40 -7.69 14.13
CA GLY A 204 -6.36 -8.83 15.04
C GLY A 204 -6.68 -8.41 16.47
N LYS A 205 -7.54 -9.18 17.15
CA LYS A 205 -7.96 -8.94 18.54
C LYS A 205 -7.58 -10.09 19.48
N SER A 206 -6.74 -10.99 19.01
CA SER A 206 -6.36 -12.18 19.80
C SER A 206 -5.47 -11.83 20.98
N TRP A 207 -4.78 -10.70 20.90
CA TRP A 207 -3.92 -10.14 21.95
C TRP A 207 -4.41 -8.75 22.36
N GLY A 208 -3.64 -7.67 22.09
CA GLY A 208 -4.06 -6.30 22.33
C GLY A 208 -4.94 -5.74 21.23
N TYR A 209 -5.70 -4.69 21.55
CA TYR A 209 -6.51 -3.94 20.59
C TYR A 209 -6.87 -2.55 21.13
N GLY A 210 -7.20 -1.66 20.22
CA GLY A 210 -7.59 -0.29 20.52
C GLY A 210 -9.09 -0.02 20.34
N THR A 211 -9.46 1.24 20.20
CA THR A 211 -10.84 1.68 20.00
C THR A 211 -11.29 1.49 18.56
N GLY A 212 -12.54 1.09 18.37
CA GLY A 212 -13.15 0.83 17.05
C GLY A 212 -12.96 -0.59 16.56
N ASN A 213 -12.91 -0.78 15.25
CA ASN A 213 -12.81 -2.09 14.60
C ASN A 213 -11.44 -2.37 13.99
N GLY A 214 -10.46 -1.48 14.22
CA GLY A 214 -9.17 -1.50 13.52
C GLY A 214 -9.29 -0.95 12.08
N PRO A 215 -8.23 -0.97 11.30
CA PRO A 215 -6.90 -1.42 11.74
C PRO A 215 -6.29 -0.51 12.80
N TRP A 216 -5.40 -1.07 13.60
CA TRP A 216 -4.62 -0.34 14.61
C TRP A 216 -3.14 -0.35 14.26
N VAL A 217 -2.42 0.68 14.71
CA VAL A 217 -0.96 0.67 14.80
C VAL A 217 -0.62 0.23 16.22
N MET A 218 -0.03 -0.94 16.36
CA MET A 218 0.36 -1.51 17.64
C MET A 218 1.86 -1.88 17.62
N ALA A 219 2.42 -2.25 18.76
CA ALA A 219 3.70 -2.91 18.82
C ALA A 219 3.52 -4.41 19.01
N ASP A 220 4.20 -5.24 18.20
CA ASP A 220 4.44 -6.64 18.53
C ASP A 220 5.73 -6.71 19.35
N LEU A 221 5.62 -7.24 20.55
CA LEU A 221 6.73 -7.36 21.51
C LEU A 221 7.06 -8.81 21.81
N GLU A 222 6.66 -9.75 20.98
CA GLU A 222 6.58 -11.19 21.13
C GLU A 222 5.60 -11.62 22.24
N ASN A 223 4.79 -12.62 21.95
CA ASN A 223 3.73 -13.13 22.84
C ASN A 223 2.72 -12.06 23.27
N GLY A 224 2.60 -10.97 22.52
CA GLY A 224 1.65 -9.89 22.75
C GLY A 224 1.74 -8.77 21.75
N LEU A 225 0.60 -8.46 21.12
CA LEU A 225 0.39 -7.23 20.40
C LEU A 225 -0.12 -6.18 21.39
N PHE A 226 0.61 -5.07 21.52
CA PHE A 226 0.29 -4.05 22.52
C PHE A 226 -0.14 -2.75 21.84
N SER A 227 -1.35 -2.29 22.17
CA SER A 227 -1.90 -0.99 21.80
C SER A 227 -1.72 0.06 22.91
N GLY A 228 -1.00 -0.27 23.97
CA GLY A 228 -0.74 0.54 25.15
C GLY A 228 -0.23 -0.31 26.31
N VAL A 229 -0.34 0.20 27.55
CA VAL A 229 0.22 -0.46 28.73
C VAL A 229 -0.51 -1.76 29.10
N ASN A 230 -1.80 -1.87 28.77
CA ASN A 230 -2.59 -3.05 29.10
C ASN A 230 -2.43 -4.13 28.02
N ARG A 231 -2.42 -5.39 28.44
CA ARG A 231 -2.32 -6.55 27.55
C ARG A 231 -3.51 -6.69 26.58
N GLY A 232 -4.69 -6.20 26.95
CA GLY A 232 -5.91 -6.24 26.16
C GLY A 232 -6.26 -4.88 25.56
N TYR A 233 -7.42 -4.37 25.94
CA TYR A 233 -7.94 -3.11 25.43
C TYR A 233 -7.22 -1.88 25.97
N ASN A 234 -6.87 -0.95 25.07
CA ASN A 234 -6.34 0.38 25.40
C ASN A 234 -7.13 1.45 24.61
N ALA A 235 -7.85 2.32 25.34
CA ALA A 235 -8.75 3.31 24.75
C ALA A 235 -8.02 4.42 23.95
N GLY A 236 -6.74 4.61 24.19
CA GLY A 236 -5.92 5.65 23.56
C GLY A 236 -5.48 5.33 22.13
N ASP A 237 -5.58 4.07 21.68
CA ASP A 237 -5.19 3.64 20.34
C ASP A 237 -6.44 3.54 19.44
N PRO A 238 -6.70 4.53 18.55
CA PRO A 238 -7.87 4.52 17.69
C PRO A 238 -7.65 3.67 16.43
N SER A 239 -8.74 3.21 15.83
CA SER A 239 -8.73 2.70 14.45
C SER A 239 -8.21 3.76 13.49
N VAL A 240 -7.34 3.36 12.55
CA VAL A 240 -6.71 4.25 11.57
C VAL A 240 -7.46 4.18 10.24
N GLY A 241 -8.05 5.29 9.79
CA GLY A 241 -8.86 5.36 8.56
C GLY A 241 -8.18 6.06 7.38
N HIS A 242 -6.84 6.20 7.37
CA HIS A 242 -6.11 6.87 6.29
C HIS A 242 -5.78 5.90 5.16
N ARG A 243 -5.77 6.38 3.91
CA ARG A 243 -5.37 5.57 2.75
C ARG A 243 -3.90 5.16 2.82
N PHE A 244 -3.03 6.09 3.19
CA PHE A 244 -1.62 5.85 3.49
C PHE A 244 -1.36 6.23 4.94
N VAL A 245 -0.81 5.29 5.68
CA VAL A 245 -0.59 5.43 7.12
C VAL A 245 0.90 5.57 7.39
N THR A 246 1.29 6.61 8.09
CA THR A 246 2.55 6.64 8.80
C THR A 246 2.33 5.97 10.15
N ALA A 247 2.98 4.84 10.38
CA ALA A 247 3.02 4.14 11.66
C ALA A 247 4.41 4.28 12.27
N ALA A 248 4.50 4.56 13.56
CA ALA A 248 5.76 4.67 14.28
C ALA A 248 5.67 4.03 15.66
N VAL A 249 6.72 3.26 16.00
CA VAL A 249 6.96 2.71 17.32
C VAL A 249 8.38 3.10 17.74
N LYS A 250 8.56 3.45 18.99
CA LYS A 250 9.87 3.68 19.60
C LYS A 250 9.91 3.18 21.03
N GLY A 251 11.02 2.58 21.40
CA GLY A 251 11.20 1.99 22.71
C GLY A 251 12.59 2.23 23.30
N GLY A 252 12.64 2.15 24.62
CA GLY A 252 13.86 2.24 25.42
C GLY A 252 13.62 1.65 26.81
N PRO A 253 14.60 1.76 27.73
CA PRO A 253 14.46 1.21 29.06
C PRO A 253 13.21 1.73 29.78
N ASN A 254 12.28 0.83 30.07
CA ASN A 254 10.99 1.08 30.72
C ASN A 254 10.15 2.22 30.10
N GLN A 255 10.30 2.45 28.80
CA GLN A 255 9.46 3.41 28.09
C GLN A 255 9.23 2.98 26.64
N TRP A 256 8.08 3.32 26.08
CA TRP A 256 7.81 3.16 24.66
C TRP A 256 6.65 4.04 24.23
N ALA A 257 6.51 4.23 22.93
CA ALA A 257 5.44 5.02 22.35
C ALA A 257 4.97 4.45 21.01
N ILE A 258 3.67 4.64 20.75
CA ILE A 258 3.02 4.45 19.45
C ILE A 258 2.60 5.82 18.94
N ARG A 259 2.98 6.14 17.70
CA ARG A 259 2.51 7.33 17.00
C ARG A 259 2.02 6.95 15.61
N ALA A 260 0.98 7.61 15.12
CA ALA A 260 0.53 7.41 13.76
C ALA A 260 -0.09 8.67 13.17
N GLY A 261 -0.20 8.70 11.84
CA GLY A 261 -0.79 9.81 11.10
C GLY A 261 -1.09 9.47 9.66
N ASN A 262 -1.66 10.44 8.95
CA ASN A 262 -1.87 10.34 7.52
C ASN A 262 -0.56 10.67 6.78
N ALA A 263 -0.03 9.74 5.99
CA ALA A 263 1.18 9.96 5.21
C ALA A 263 1.00 10.99 4.06
N GLN A 264 -0.22 11.44 3.81
CA GLN A 264 -0.53 12.43 2.78
C GLN A 264 -0.67 13.86 3.34
N SER A 265 -0.94 14.02 4.63
CA SER A 265 -1.17 15.35 5.23
C SER A 265 -1.21 15.30 6.75
N GLY A 266 -0.93 16.44 7.39
CA GLY A 266 -1.03 16.58 8.84
C GLY A 266 0.17 16.02 9.61
N GLY A 267 0.04 16.01 10.93
CA GLY A 267 1.08 15.56 11.85
C GLY A 267 0.84 14.15 12.39
N LEU A 268 1.79 13.67 13.19
CA LEU A 268 1.63 12.44 13.97
C LEU A 268 0.84 12.71 15.26
N SER A 269 -0.10 11.84 15.54
CA SER A 269 -0.77 11.75 16.84
C SER A 269 -0.08 10.70 17.71
N THR A 270 0.04 10.94 19.00
CA THR A 270 0.54 9.96 19.97
C THR A 270 -0.64 9.16 20.51
N TYR A 271 -0.65 7.85 20.23
CA TYR A 271 -1.67 6.92 20.69
C TYR A 271 -1.32 6.31 22.05
N TYR A 272 -0.03 6.10 22.27
CA TYR A 272 0.50 5.72 23.56
C TYR A 272 1.89 6.33 23.78
N SER A 273 2.19 6.74 25.02
CA SER A 273 3.53 7.08 25.50
C SER A 273 3.58 6.83 26.99
N GLY A 274 4.47 5.93 27.43
CA GLY A 274 4.52 5.55 28.83
C GLY A 274 5.45 4.36 29.10
N PRO A 275 5.33 3.74 30.28
CA PRO A 275 6.12 2.57 30.66
C PRO A 275 5.83 1.37 29.76
N ARG A 276 6.77 0.41 29.73
CA ARG A 276 6.57 -0.91 29.10
C ARG A 276 5.32 -1.59 29.63
N PRO A 277 4.74 -2.55 28.88
CA PRO A 277 3.54 -3.26 29.31
C PRO A 277 3.68 -3.85 30.72
N ASN A 278 2.60 -3.75 31.52
CA ASN A 278 2.56 -4.30 32.88
C ASN A 278 2.37 -5.85 32.86
N VAL A 279 3.29 -6.52 32.20
CA VAL A 279 3.35 -7.99 32.06
C VAL A 279 4.81 -8.40 32.19
N SER A 280 5.09 -9.52 32.84
CA SER A 280 6.45 -10.02 33.02
C SER A 280 7.14 -10.31 31.69
N GLY A 281 8.41 -9.93 31.55
CA GLY A 281 9.25 -10.19 30.38
C GLY A 281 9.39 -9.01 29.42
N TYR A 282 8.66 -7.89 29.61
CA TYR A 282 8.77 -6.70 28.75
C TYR A 282 9.55 -5.54 29.36
N ASN A 283 10.05 -5.71 30.58
CA ASN A 283 10.92 -4.73 31.22
C ASN A 283 11.90 -5.45 32.17
N PRO A 284 13.22 -5.49 31.81
CA PRO A 284 13.82 -4.99 30.55
C PRO A 284 13.40 -5.82 29.34
N MET A 285 13.52 -5.23 28.14
CA MET A 285 13.37 -5.95 26.86
C MET A 285 14.61 -6.83 26.59
N HIS A 286 14.45 -7.82 25.73
CA HIS A 286 15.47 -8.81 25.35
C HIS A 286 15.64 -8.91 23.82
N LYS A 287 15.45 -7.81 23.09
CA LYS A 287 15.48 -7.75 21.62
C LYS A 287 16.70 -8.45 21.03
N GLU A 288 16.53 -9.13 19.90
CA GLU A 288 17.62 -9.93 19.31
C GLU A 288 18.26 -9.31 18.06
N GLY A 289 17.56 -8.40 17.38
CA GLY A 289 18.14 -7.59 16.32
C GLY A 289 17.98 -8.13 14.90
N ALA A 290 17.18 -9.15 14.63
CA ALA A 290 16.76 -9.43 13.26
C ALA A 290 15.83 -8.32 12.74
N VAL A 291 15.69 -8.20 11.42
CA VAL A 291 14.75 -7.28 10.78
C VAL A 291 13.75 -8.09 9.96
N ILE A 292 12.45 -7.81 10.14
CA ILE A 292 11.37 -8.51 9.45
C ILE A 292 10.44 -7.54 8.73
N LEU A 293 9.74 -8.06 7.72
CA LEU A 293 8.67 -7.37 7.00
C LEU A 293 7.57 -8.35 6.60
N GLY A 294 6.34 -8.09 7.07
CA GLY A 294 5.13 -8.81 6.68
C GLY A 294 4.90 -10.15 7.36
N ILE A 295 5.68 -10.45 8.38
CA ILE A 295 5.61 -11.67 9.19
C ILE A 295 5.90 -11.34 10.64
N GLY A 296 5.49 -12.19 11.58
CA GLY A 296 5.90 -12.12 13.00
C GLY A 296 7.31 -12.62 13.24
N GLY A 297 7.81 -12.41 14.47
CA GLY A 297 9.15 -12.79 14.89
C GLY A 297 9.42 -14.28 14.77
N ASP A 298 8.45 -15.11 15.10
CA ASP A 298 8.47 -16.57 14.97
C ASP A 298 8.14 -17.09 13.55
N ASN A 299 8.04 -16.20 12.58
CA ASN A 299 7.64 -16.46 11.19
C ASN A 299 6.13 -16.73 11.01
N SER A 300 5.28 -16.31 11.95
CA SER A 300 3.83 -16.31 11.71
C SER A 300 3.49 -15.43 10.51
N ASN A 301 2.78 -15.99 9.49
CA ASN A 301 2.70 -15.43 8.15
C ASN A 301 1.27 -15.41 7.58
N SER A 302 0.24 -15.36 8.41
CA SER A 302 -1.16 -15.34 7.96
C SER A 302 -1.71 -13.94 7.70
N SER A 303 -0.90 -12.91 7.83
CA SER A 303 -1.29 -11.51 7.69
C SER A 303 -1.31 -11.02 6.25
N ALA A 304 -1.97 -9.90 6.02
CA ALA A 304 -1.97 -9.17 4.75
C ALA A 304 -1.72 -7.68 4.98
N GLY A 305 -0.97 -7.06 4.08
CA GLY A 305 -0.69 -5.63 4.12
C GLY A 305 0.07 -5.16 2.89
N THR A 306 0.40 -3.88 2.84
CA THR A 306 1.32 -3.33 1.84
C THR A 306 2.26 -2.35 2.50
N PHE A 307 3.54 -2.53 2.25
CA PHE A 307 4.62 -1.68 2.75
C PHE A 307 5.19 -0.85 1.60
N TYR A 308 5.51 0.41 1.84
CA TYR A 308 6.11 1.31 0.85
C TYR A 308 7.53 1.75 1.22
N GLU A 309 7.74 2.19 2.45
CA GLU A 309 9.03 2.54 3.03
C GLU A 309 9.00 2.40 4.54
N GLY A 310 10.18 2.23 5.15
CA GLY A 310 10.34 2.22 6.59
C GLY A 310 11.82 2.28 7.00
N VAL A 311 12.06 2.71 8.22
CA VAL A 311 13.41 2.77 8.78
C VAL A 311 13.42 2.23 10.21
N MET A 312 14.62 1.84 10.66
CA MET A 312 14.91 1.63 12.07
C MET A 312 16.08 2.53 12.46
N THR A 313 16.05 3.08 13.67
CA THR A 313 17.05 4.03 14.16
C THR A 313 17.82 3.48 15.35
N SER A 314 19.05 3.92 15.51
CA SER A 314 19.78 3.79 16.76
C SER A 314 19.31 4.87 17.74
N GLY A 315 18.81 4.47 18.90
CA GLY A 315 18.32 5.40 19.91
C GLY A 315 16.83 5.75 19.78
N TYR A 316 16.29 6.37 20.81
CA TYR A 316 14.88 6.76 20.94
C TYR A 316 14.70 8.17 20.33
N PRO A 317 14.07 8.31 19.15
CA PRO A 317 13.94 9.60 18.50
C PRO A 317 13.00 10.54 19.28
N SER A 318 13.33 11.83 19.25
CA SER A 318 12.44 12.84 19.82
C SER A 318 11.17 13.01 18.98
N ASP A 319 10.08 13.43 19.60
CA ASP A 319 8.85 13.76 18.87
C ASP A 319 9.07 14.86 17.83
N ALA A 320 9.99 15.80 18.09
CA ALA A 320 10.35 16.84 17.13
C ALA A 320 11.00 16.25 15.87
N THR A 321 11.90 15.28 16.04
CA THR A 321 12.54 14.57 14.92
C THR A 321 11.49 13.79 14.10
N GLU A 322 10.62 13.03 14.76
CA GLU A 322 9.56 12.29 14.09
C GLU A 322 8.56 13.21 13.37
N ASN A 323 8.25 14.38 13.94
CA ASN A 323 7.38 15.37 13.28
C ASN A 323 8.06 15.98 12.03
N ALA A 324 9.38 16.18 12.05
CA ALA A 324 10.13 16.61 10.87
C ALA A 324 10.13 15.52 9.78
N VAL A 325 10.29 14.26 10.16
CA VAL A 325 10.17 13.10 9.25
C VAL A 325 8.76 13.00 8.66
N GLN A 326 7.71 13.18 9.47
CA GLN A 326 6.34 13.20 8.98
C GLN A 326 6.09 14.33 7.97
N ALA A 327 6.70 15.50 8.18
CA ALA A 327 6.59 16.60 7.22
C ALA A 327 7.25 16.26 5.86
N ASP A 328 8.40 15.56 5.88
CA ASP A 328 9.05 15.04 4.66
C ASP A 328 8.18 13.97 3.98
N ILE A 329 7.61 13.03 4.75
CA ILE A 329 6.68 12.01 4.23
C ILE A 329 5.48 12.66 3.52
N ASN A 330 4.88 13.69 4.12
CA ASN A 330 3.79 14.45 3.48
C ASN A 330 4.27 15.12 2.18
N ALA A 331 5.48 15.69 2.19
CA ALA A 331 6.07 16.35 1.02
C ALA A 331 6.44 15.36 -0.10
N ALA A 332 6.69 14.08 0.24
CA ALA A 332 6.93 13.02 -0.74
C ALA A 332 5.71 12.76 -1.64
N GLY A 333 4.49 13.14 -1.20
CA GLY A 333 3.31 13.14 -2.05
C GLY A 333 2.82 11.74 -2.42
N TYR A 334 2.62 10.88 -1.43
CA TYR A 334 1.98 9.58 -1.63
C TYR A 334 0.56 9.77 -2.18
N ALA A 335 0.28 9.12 -3.28
CA ALA A 335 -1.04 9.13 -3.91
C ALA A 335 -1.35 7.74 -4.47
N GLN A 336 -2.61 7.36 -4.47
CA GLN A 336 -3.01 6.15 -5.19
C GLN A 336 -2.62 6.33 -6.66
N SER A 337 -1.94 5.34 -7.24
CA SER A 337 -1.65 5.40 -8.66
C SER A 337 -2.97 5.40 -9.43
N ALA A 338 -3.29 6.51 -10.08
CA ALA A 338 -4.42 6.57 -11.01
C ALA A 338 -4.20 5.69 -12.26
N THR A 339 -3.06 4.99 -12.33
CA THR A 339 -2.61 4.18 -13.46
C THR A 339 -2.48 2.70 -13.08
N ALA A 340 -3.45 2.11 -12.42
CA ALA A 340 -3.66 0.69 -12.61
C ALA A 340 -4.27 0.52 -14.01
N GLY A 341 -3.49 0.05 -14.98
CA GLY A 341 -4.02 -0.37 -16.27
C GLY A 341 -4.51 0.70 -17.24
N GLY A 342 -4.00 1.95 -17.21
CA GLY A 342 -4.33 2.94 -18.26
C GLY A 342 -5.58 3.79 -18.02
N VAL A 343 -6.15 3.79 -16.81
CA VAL A 343 -7.30 4.64 -16.43
C VAL A 343 -6.78 5.91 -15.79
N THR A 344 -6.71 7.00 -16.54
CA THR A 344 -6.24 8.32 -16.08
C THR A 344 -7.36 9.34 -16.16
N ALA A 345 -7.55 10.15 -15.11
CA ALA A 345 -8.54 11.23 -15.15
C ALA A 345 -8.31 12.14 -16.36
N GLY A 346 -9.39 12.45 -17.08
CA GLY A 346 -9.37 13.18 -18.34
C GLY A 346 -9.27 12.29 -19.59
N SER A 347 -8.92 11.00 -19.48
CA SER A 347 -8.90 10.07 -20.61
C SER A 347 -10.30 9.57 -20.98
N ARG A 348 -10.43 9.10 -22.23
CA ARG A 348 -11.58 8.29 -22.68
C ARG A 348 -11.14 6.85 -22.82
N VAL A 349 -11.93 5.92 -22.34
CA VAL A 349 -11.63 4.48 -22.36
C VAL A 349 -12.87 3.64 -22.66
N SER A 350 -12.64 2.41 -23.10
CA SER A 350 -13.65 1.36 -23.06
C SER A 350 -13.11 0.19 -22.21
N LEU A 351 -13.97 -0.48 -21.45
CA LEU A 351 -13.61 -1.56 -20.53
C LEU A 351 -14.12 -2.89 -21.10
N ARG A 352 -13.18 -3.76 -21.50
CA ARG A 352 -13.45 -5.05 -22.12
C ARG A 352 -13.35 -6.16 -21.07
N ALA A 353 -14.34 -7.09 -21.07
CA ALA A 353 -14.33 -8.26 -20.21
C ALA A 353 -13.15 -9.19 -20.54
N THR A 354 -12.64 -9.88 -19.51
CA THR A 354 -11.54 -10.86 -19.65
C THR A 354 -12.00 -12.31 -19.65
N THR A 355 -13.22 -12.58 -19.17
CA THR A 355 -13.81 -13.90 -19.11
C THR A 355 -13.87 -14.52 -20.50
N SER A 356 -13.49 -15.78 -20.63
CA SER A 356 -13.28 -16.47 -21.91
C SER A 356 -14.51 -16.47 -22.85
N CYS A 357 -15.74 -16.48 -22.31
CA CYS A 357 -16.96 -16.34 -23.10
C CYS A 357 -17.08 -15.00 -23.80
N CYS A 358 -16.51 -13.92 -23.19
CA CYS A 358 -17.03 -12.58 -23.32
C CYS A 358 -15.93 -11.59 -23.74
N THR A 359 -14.84 -12.07 -24.33
CA THR A 359 -13.65 -11.29 -24.71
C THR A 359 -13.89 -10.28 -25.86
N THR A 360 -15.07 -10.25 -26.43
CA THR A 360 -15.52 -9.21 -27.40
C THR A 360 -16.55 -8.27 -26.81
N GLU A 361 -16.87 -8.42 -25.52
CA GLU A 361 -17.88 -7.64 -24.83
C GLU A 361 -17.27 -6.56 -23.97
N TYR A 362 -17.97 -5.42 -23.90
CA TYR A 362 -17.52 -4.22 -23.20
C TYR A 362 -18.59 -3.76 -22.21
N LEU A 363 -18.14 -3.23 -21.08
CA LEU A 363 -19.02 -2.58 -20.11
C LEU A 363 -19.68 -1.36 -20.77
N ARG A 364 -20.98 -1.34 -20.82
CA ARG A 364 -21.81 -0.27 -21.39
C ARG A 364 -23.09 -0.07 -20.59
N HIS A 365 -23.73 1.05 -20.77
CA HIS A 365 -25.09 1.22 -20.27
C HIS A 365 -26.13 0.90 -21.36
N ASN A 366 -27.32 0.49 -20.92
CA ASN A 366 -28.47 0.35 -21.81
C ASN A 366 -29.18 1.70 -21.97
N SER A 367 -29.60 2.03 -23.19
CA SER A 367 -30.33 3.27 -23.46
C SER A 367 -31.74 3.27 -22.91
N ALA A 368 -32.36 2.08 -22.73
CA ALA A 368 -33.77 1.93 -22.34
C ALA A 368 -33.99 2.11 -20.82
N ASP A 369 -33.09 1.60 -20.00
CA ASP A 369 -33.27 1.52 -18.53
C ASP A 369 -32.08 2.05 -17.72
N SER A 370 -31.03 2.52 -18.41
CA SER A 370 -29.77 3.03 -17.82
C SER A 370 -28.96 1.99 -17.03
N ASN A 371 -29.37 0.73 -16.95
CA ASN A 371 -28.62 -0.32 -16.28
C ASN A 371 -27.33 -0.62 -17.07
N ALA A 372 -26.26 -0.95 -16.34
CA ALA A 372 -25.00 -1.34 -16.96
C ALA A 372 -24.97 -2.85 -17.20
N ALA A 373 -24.35 -3.23 -18.31
CA ALA A 373 -24.22 -4.60 -18.77
C ALA A 373 -22.96 -4.75 -19.62
N ILE A 374 -22.58 -5.97 -19.97
CA ILE A 374 -21.60 -6.22 -21.02
C ILE A 374 -22.32 -6.60 -22.31
N ALA A 375 -21.79 -6.16 -23.43
CA ALA A 375 -22.28 -6.55 -24.75
C ALA A 375 -21.18 -6.44 -25.79
N THR A 376 -21.31 -7.17 -26.88
CA THR A 376 -20.37 -7.10 -28.01
C THR A 376 -20.37 -5.72 -28.64
N VAL A 377 -19.18 -5.10 -28.72
CA VAL A 377 -18.94 -3.86 -29.46
C VAL A 377 -17.80 -4.09 -30.45
N SER A 378 -18.01 -3.69 -31.67
CA SER A 378 -17.07 -3.89 -32.79
C SER A 378 -17.02 -2.66 -33.70
N SER A 379 -16.15 -2.70 -34.70
CA SER A 379 -16.10 -1.64 -35.72
C SER A 379 -17.43 -1.48 -36.48
N SER A 380 -18.22 -2.55 -36.60
CA SER A 380 -19.54 -2.53 -37.28
C SER A 380 -20.70 -2.17 -36.36
N SER A 381 -20.50 -2.02 -35.06
CA SER A 381 -21.56 -1.58 -34.13
C SER A 381 -22.01 -0.15 -34.43
N SER A 382 -23.26 0.17 -34.06
CA SER A 382 -23.82 1.50 -34.21
C SER A 382 -23.01 2.57 -33.44
N SER A 383 -23.09 3.83 -33.86
CA SER A 383 -22.46 4.92 -33.12
C SER A 383 -23.01 5.07 -31.70
N ALA A 384 -24.28 4.75 -31.50
CA ALA A 384 -24.91 4.75 -30.17
C ALA A 384 -24.33 3.66 -29.25
N ASP A 385 -24.15 2.43 -29.78
CA ASP A 385 -23.55 1.34 -29.00
C ASP A 385 -22.09 1.62 -28.62
N LYS A 386 -21.34 2.19 -29.56
CA LYS A 386 -19.95 2.61 -29.32
C LYS A 386 -19.86 3.71 -28.26
N ALA A 387 -20.74 4.70 -28.34
CA ALA A 387 -20.78 5.79 -27.37
C ALA A 387 -21.20 5.30 -25.97
N ALA A 388 -22.20 4.41 -25.88
CA ALA A 388 -22.64 3.80 -24.62
C ALA A 388 -21.56 2.93 -23.94
N ALA A 389 -20.59 2.41 -24.70
CA ALA A 389 -19.43 1.63 -24.20
C ALA A 389 -18.16 2.48 -24.02
N THR A 390 -18.28 3.80 -24.14
CA THR A 390 -17.18 4.74 -23.98
C THR A 390 -17.39 5.56 -22.70
N TRP A 391 -16.33 5.59 -21.88
CA TRP A 391 -16.35 6.26 -20.60
C TRP A 391 -15.31 7.38 -20.56
N ILE A 392 -15.69 8.54 -20.01
CA ILE A 392 -14.77 9.62 -19.68
C ILE A 392 -14.35 9.41 -18.23
N VAL A 393 -13.07 9.17 -18.00
CA VAL A 393 -12.53 9.01 -16.67
C VAL A 393 -12.45 10.36 -15.99
N ARG A 394 -13.01 10.47 -14.80
CA ARG A 394 -12.93 11.64 -13.92
C ARG A 394 -12.20 11.29 -12.64
N ALA A 395 -11.65 12.28 -11.94
CA ALA A 395 -11.28 12.10 -10.56
C ALA A 395 -12.51 11.61 -9.78
N GLY A 396 -12.35 10.68 -8.86
CA GLY A 396 -13.46 10.10 -8.13
C GLY A 396 -14.29 11.14 -7.40
N LEU A 397 -15.61 11.14 -7.61
CA LEU A 397 -16.52 12.14 -7.04
C LEU A 397 -16.58 12.10 -5.51
N GLY A 398 -16.45 10.90 -4.91
CA GLY A 398 -16.42 10.69 -3.47
C GLY A 398 -15.00 10.63 -2.87
N ASP A 399 -14.01 10.28 -3.69
CA ASP A 399 -12.60 10.19 -3.31
C ASP A 399 -11.74 10.49 -4.54
N ALA A 400 -11.11 11.65 -4.58
CA ALA A 400 -10.30 12.11 -5.72
C ALA A 400 -9.06 11.25 -5.99
N SER A 401 -8.66 10.37 -5.07
CA SER A 401 -7.59 9.38 -5.28
C SER A 401 -8.02 8.17 -6.11
N CYS A 402 -9.32 7.99 -6.30
CA CYS A 402 -9.96 6.97 -7.14
C CYS A 402 -10.50 7.61 -8.44
N VAL A 403 -11.33 6.90 -9.18
CA VAL A 403 -11.92 7.40 -10.43
C VAL A 403 -13.45 7.27 -10.41
N SER A 404 -14.10 8.12 -11.20
CA SER A 404 -15.49 7.97 -11.59
C SER A 404 -15.57 7.88 -13.12
N PHE A 405 -16.54 7.14 -13.63
CA PHE A 405 -16.74 6.94 -15.06
C PHE A 405 -17.98 7.73 -15.52
N GLU A 406 -17.76 8.83 -16.20
CA GLU A 406 -18.83 9.59 -16.83
C GLU A 406 -19.17 8.98 -18.19
N SER A 407 -20.45 8.84 -18.51
CA SER A 407 -20.89 8.32 -19.81
C SER A 407 -20.55 9.30 -20.93
N ALA A 408 -19.96 8.83 -22.03
CA ALA A 408 -19.55 9.70 -23.13
C ALA A 408 -20.74 10.28 -23.92
N ASP A 409 -21.88 9.57 -23.96
CA ASP A 409 -23.11 10.00 -24.66
C ASP A 409 -24.15 10.64 -23.73
N LYS A 410 -23.95 10.58 -22.41
CA LYS A 410 -24.81 11.20 -21.39
C LYS A 410 -23.98 12.10 -20.45
N PRO A 411 -23.54 13.27 -20.92
CA PRO A 411 -22.72 14.16 -20.09
C PRO A 411 -23.37 14.48 -18.75
N GLY A 412 -22.56 14.43 -17.66
CA GLY A 412 -23.03 14.64 -16.29
C GLY A 412 -23.70 13.42 -15.65
N GLN A 413 -23.75 12.30 -16.37
CA GLN A 413 -24.20 11.02 -15.81
C GLN A 413 -23.02 10.08 -15.61
N TYR A 414 -23.03 9.39 -14.46
CA TYR A 414 -21.92 8.57 -14.01
C TYR A 414 -22.35 7.14 -13.77
N LEU A 415 -21.45 6.21 -14.05
CA LEU A 415 -21.57 4.82 -13.61
C LEU A 415 -21.55 4.81 -12.09
N ARG A 416 -22.57 4.24 -11.48
CA ARG A 416 -22.67 4.04 -10.03
C ARG A 416 -23.35 2.72 -9.71
N HIS A 417 -23.15 2.24 -8.50
CA HIS A 417 -24.02 1.14 -8.02
C HIS A 417 -25.26 1.70 -7.31
N TYR A 418 -26.36 0.98 -7.44
CA TYR A 418 -27.58 1.21 -6.70
C TYR A 418 -28.20 -0.16 -6.39
N ASP A 419 -28.37 -0.47 -5.13
CA ASP A 419 -28.79 -1.80 -4.68
C ASP A 419 -27.91 -2.91 -5.33
N PHE A 420 -26.59 -2.72 -5.26
CA PHE A 420 -25.52 -3.54 -5.86
C PHE A 420 -25.50 -3.62 -7.40
N HIS A 421 -26.56 -3.24 -8.12
CA HIS A 421 -26.57 -3.18 -9.58
C HIS A 421 -25.83 -1.94 -10.09
N LEU A 422 -25.04 -2.08 -11.15
CA LEU A 422 -24.45 -0.93 -11.82
C LEU A 422 -25.44 -0.30 -12.80
N ARG A 423 -25.44 1.04 -12.81
CA ARG A 423 -26.28 1.86 -13.70
C ARG A 423 -25.68 3.24 -13.93
N VAL A 424 -26.24 3.99 -14.87
CA VAL A 424 -25.82 5.37 -15.17
C VAL A 424 -26.88 6.35 -14.71
N ASP A 425 -26.53 7.25 -13.79
CA ASP A 425 -27.41 8.28 -13.25
C ASP A 425 -26.73 9.65 -13.19
N SER A 426 -27.51 10.74 -13.13
CA SER A 426 -26.99 12.09 -12.94
C SER A 426 -26.52 12.30 -11.49
N ASP A 427 -25.41 13.01 -11.31
CA ASP A 427 -24.93 13.43 -9.98
C ASP A 427 -25.98 14.32 -9.33
N ASP A 428 -26.57 13.86 -8.24
CA ASP A 428 -27.55 14.60 -7.43
C ASP A 428 -26.90 15.55 -6.41
N GLY A 429 -25.56 15.60 -6.38
CA GLY A 429 -24.76 16.38 -5.43
C GLY A 429 -24.62 15.73 -4.05
N GLY A 430 -25.28 14.60 -3.80
CA GLY A 430 -25.26 13.90 -2.53
C GLY A 430 -23.97 13.11 -2.29
N ALA A 431 -23.55 13.05 -1.02
CA ALA A 431 -22.34 12.31 -0.65
C ALA A 431 -22.46 10.82 -0.96
N LEU A 432 -23.64 10.23 -0.78
CA LEU A 432 -23.89 8.82 -1.06
C LEU A 432 -23.74 8.53 -2.56
N PHE A 433 -24.38 9.32 -3.44
CA PHE A 433 -24.23 9.20 -4.87
C PHE A 433 -22.76 9.20 -5.29
N ARG A 434 -22.01 10.18 -4.77
CA ARG A 434 -20.59 10.35 -5.10
C ARG A 434 -19.74 9.19 -4.66
N GLN A 435 -20.02 8.60 -3.51
CA GLN A 435 -19.36 7.38 -3.05
C GLN A 435 -19.71 6.18 -3.93
N ASP A 436 -21.00 6.00 -4.26
CA ASP A 436 -21.50 4.92 -5.13
C ASP A 436 -20.92 4.99 -6.56
N ALA A 437 -20.59 6.19 -7.03
CA ALA A 437 -20.04 6.45 -8.37
C ALA A 437 -18.50 6.50 -8.38
N THR A 438 -17.83 6.12 -7.27
CA THR A 438 -16.38 6.14 -7.16
C THR A 438 -15.82 4.73 -7.05
N PHE A 439 -14.84 4.44 -7.92
CA PHE A 439 -14.18 3.15 -8.01
C PHE A 439 -12.66 3.33 -7.94
N CYS A 440 -12.01 2.46 -7.18
CA CYS A 440 -10.56 2.49 -6.99
C CYS A 440 -9.92 1.39 -7.84
N PRO A 441 -9.24 1.74 -8.95
CA PRO A 441 -8.60 0.77 -9.82
C PRO A 441 -7.45 0.07 -9.11
N GLN A 442 -7.32 -1.24 -9.33
CA GLN A 442 -6.18 -2.05 -8.92
C GLN A 442 -5.82 -3.05 -10.03
N ALA A 443 -4.71 -3.78 -9.89
CA ALA A 443 -4.37 -4.84 -10.83
C ALA A 443 -5.52 -5.85 -10.94
N GLY A 444 -5.80 -6.32 -12.16
CA GLY A 444 -6.87 -7.30 -12.40
C GLY A 444 -6.63 -8.59 -11.61
N HIS A 445 -7.68 -9.15 -11.03
CA HIS A 445 -7.61 -10.32 -10.15
C HIS A 445 -7.09 -11.57 -10.86
N ASN A 446 -7.27 -11.67 -12.17
CA ASN A 446 -6.71 -12.74 -13.00
C ASN A 446 -5.35 -12.38 -13.64
N GLY A 447 -4.73 -11.28 -13.22
CA GLY A 447 -3.47 -10.78 -13.77
C GLY A 447 -3.60 -10.00 -15.09
N GLN A 448 -4.82 -9.76 -15.60
CA GLN A 448 -5.07 -8.99 -16.81
C GLN A 448 -5.80 -7.67 -16.49
N GLY A 449 -5.33 -6.57 -17.06
CA GLY A 449 -6.00 -5.28 -16.96
C GLY A 449 -6.18 -4.79 -15.53
N ILE A 450 -7.41 -4.37 -15.18
CA ILE A 450 -7.75 -3.79 -13.87
C ILE A 450 -8.96 -4.48 -13.25
N SER A 451 -9.03 -4.45 -11.92
CA SER A 451 -10.24 -4.62 -11.13
C SER A 451 -10.63 -3.29 -10.51
N LEU A 452 -11.92 -3.01 -10.46
CA LEU A 452 -12.48 -1.73 -10.00
C LEU A 452 -13.19 -1.95 -8.66
N ARG A 453 -12.52 -1.61 -7.57
CA ARG A 453 -13.07 -1.75 -6.20
C ARG A 453 -14.02 -0.58 -5.91
N SER A 454 -15.19 -0.87 -5.34
CA SER A 454 -16.12 0.17 -4.87
C SER A 454 -15.49 0.97 -3.71
N ALA A 455 -15.67 2.29 -3.71
CA ALA A 455 -15.11 3.15 -2.67
C ALA A 455 -15.78 2.95 -1.31
N ASN A 456 -17.10 2.81 -1.28
CA ASN A 456 -17.89 2.66 -0.05
C ASN A 456 -18.22 1.21 0.32
N TYR A 457 -17.97 0.25 -0.56
CA TYR A 457 -18.03 -1.20 -0.30
C TYR A 457 -16.67 -1.82 -0.63
N PRO A 458 -15.68 -1.72 0.25
CA PRO A 458 -14.28 -2.05 -0.06
C PRO A 458 -14.00 -3.55 -0.29
N SER A 459 -14.95 -4.43 0.03
CA SER A 459 -14.91 -5.85 -0.34
C SER A 459 -15.44 -6.13 -1.74
N ASP A 460 -16.13 -5.16 -2.38
CA ASP A 460 -16.89 -5.36 -3.59
C ASP A 460 -16.21 -4.72 -4.79
N PHE A 461 -16.30 -5.42 -5.92
CA PHE A 461 -15.67 -5.04 -7.18
C PHE A 461 -16.69 -5.02 -8.32
N VAL A 462 -16.46 -4.17 -9.32
CA VAL A 462 -17.24 -4.20 -10.56
C VAL A 462 -17.08 -5.57 -11.21
N ARG A 463 -18.18 -6.30 -11.27
CA ARG A 463 -18.30 -7.65 -11.83
C ARG A 463 -19.37 -7.71 -12.89
N HIS A 464 -19.14 -8.44 -13.98
CA HIS A 464 -20.25 -8.92 -14.80
C HIS A 464 -20.67 -10.33 -14.37
N TYR A 465 -21.96 -10.57 -14.36
CA TYR A 465 -22.55 -11.86 -14.07
C TYR A 465 -23.85 -12.00 -14.91
N ASP A 466 -23.94 -13.05 -15.71
CA ASP A 466 -25.06 -13.26 -16.66
C ASP A 466 -25.32 -12.00 -17.52
N HIS A 467 -24.22 -11.43 -18.07
CA HIS A 467 -24.15 -10.19 -18.85
C HIS A 467 -24.55 -8.89 -18.13
N ALA A 468 -25.20 -8.91 -16.97
CA ALA A 468 -25.47 -7.71 -16.19
C ALA A 468 -24.25 -7.31 -15.35
N ALA A 469 -24.16 -6.03 -14.95
CA ALA A 469 -23.05 -5.52 -14.19
C ALA A 469 -23.45 -5.17 -12.75
N TYR A 470 -22.59 -5.53 -11.80
CA TYR A 470 -22.82 -5.42 -10.36
C TYR A 470 -21.56 -4.90 -9.65
N ILE A 471 -21.69 -4.46 -8.39
CA ILE A 471 -20.58 -4.61 -7.43
C ILE A 471 -20.82 -5.91 -6.67
N ALA A 472 -19.75 -6.67 -6.45
CA ALA A 472 -19.83 -8.03 -5.92
C ALA A 472 -18.60 -8.35 -5.04
N SER A 473 -18.81 -9.14 -3.99
CA SER A 473 -17.76 -9.69 -3.13
C SER A 473 -17.46 -11.15 -3.49
N ASP A 474 -16.24 -11.61 -3.23
CA ASP A 474 -15.86 -13.01 -3.49
C ASP A 474 -16.48 -13.93 -2.42
N GLY A 475 -17.44 -14.76 -2.80
CA GLY A 475 -18.13 -15.68 -1.89
C GLY A 475 -19.14 -15.01 -0.96
N GLY A 476 -19.70 -13.86 -1.33
CA GLY A 476 -20.78 -13.19 -0.60
C GLY A 476 -22.14 -13.87 -0.72
N SER A 477 -23.20 -13.15 -0.38
CA SER A 477 -24.54 -13.74 -0.22
C SER A 477 -25.42 -13.68 -1.45
N HIS A 478 -25.06 -12.88 -2.48
CA HIS A 478 -25.85 -12.76 -3.70
C HIS A 478 -25.45 -13.82 -4.74
N LEU A 479 -26.31 -14.06 -5.72
CA LEU A 479 -25.99 -14.98 -6.82
C LEU A 479 -24.74 -14.54 -7.60
N TRP A 480 -24.57 -13.24 -7.76
CA TRP A 480 -23.42 -12.63 -8.43
C TRP A 480 -22.17 -12.53 -7.54
N ASP A 481 -22.21 -13.02 -6.30
CA ASP A 481 -21.05 -13.10 -5.39
C ASP A 481 -20.37 -14.48 -5.43
N ASN A 482 -20.87 -15.43 -6.25
CA ASN A 482 -20.26 -16.77 -6.27
C ASN A 482 -18.80 -16.73 -6.74
N THR A 483 -18.00 -17.68 -6.26
CA THR A 483 -16.54 -17.73 -6.50
C THR A 483 -16.17 -18.22 -7.90
N ALA A 484 -17.12 -18.80 -8.66
CA ALA A 484 -16.86 -19.27 -10.02
C ALA A 484 -16.55 -18.09 -10.95
N LEU A 485 -15.43 -18.18 -11.68
CA LEU A 485 -14.93 -17.15 -12.60
C LEU A 485 -14.72 -15.78 -11.96
N TRP A 486 -14.73 -15.68 -10.62
CA TRP A 486 -14.58 -14.41 -9.89
C TRP A 486 -13.44 -13.53 -10.41
N ALA A 487 -12.24 -14.10 -10.52
CA ALA A 487 -11.08 -13.36 -10.95
C ALA A 487 -11.21 -12.84 -12.39
N ASP A 488 -11.83 -13.62 -13.28
CA ASP A 488 -12.03 -13.22 -14.68
C ASP A 488 -13.16 -12.19 -14.82
N ASP A 489 -14.30 -12.41 -14.16
CA ASP A 489 -15.48 -11.54 -14.26
C ASP A 489 -15.27 -10.16 -13.62
N THR A 490 -14.30 -10.02 -12.70
CA THR A 490 -13.94 -8.76 -12.04
C THR A 490 -12.72 -8.09 -12.64
N SER A 491 -12.11 -8.67 -13.68
CA SER A 491 -10.95 -8.11 -14.38
C SER A 491 -11.36 -7.52 -15.73
N TRP A 492 -10.85 -6.33 -16.06
CA TRP A 492 -11.23 -5.55 -17.22
C TRP A 492 -9.99 -5.05 -17.98
N VAL A 493 -9.92 -5.33 -19.27
CA VAL A 493 -8.90 -4.73 -20.12
C VAL A 493 -9.33 -3.32 -20.52
N VAL A 494 -8.51 -2.33 -20.16
CA VAL A 494 -8.70 -0.95 -20.61
C VAL A 494 -8.25 -0.86 -22.06
N THR A 495 -9.12 -0.40 -22.94
CA THR A 495 -8.86 -0.26 -24.38
C THR A 495 -9.04 1.18 -24.83
N SER A 496 -8.58 1.48 -26.04
CA SER A 496 -8.95 2.72 -26.71
C SER A 496 -10.47 2.86 -26.76
N PRO A 497 -11.00 4.09 -26.64
CA PRO A 497 -12.44 4.33 -26.66
C PRO A 497 -13.03 3.96 -28.03
N TRP A 498 -14.27 3.50 -28.02
CA TRP A 498 -15.02 3.24 -29.23
C TRP A 498 -15.61 4.51 -29.87
N ALA A 499 -15.77 5.62 -29.06
CA ALA A 499 -16.29 6.91 -29.52
C ALA A 499 -15.58 8.12 -28.88
#